data_91fe71b8e8f9118e760c613dbf203e79
#
_entry.id   91fe71b8e8f9118e760c613dbf203e79
#
_cell.length_a   1.000
_cell.length_b   1.000
_cell.length_c   1.000
_cell.angle_alpha   90.00
_cell.angle_beta   90.00
_cell.angle_gamma   90.00
#
_symmetry.space_group_name_H-M   'P 1'
#
loop_
_entity.id
_entity.type
_entity.pdbx_description
1 polymer ?
#
loop_
_entity_poly.entity_id
_entity_poly.type
_entity_poly.pdbx_seq_one_letter_code
_entity_poly.pdbx_strand_id
1 'polypeptide(L)'
;MKYKNNEYSESELYKELGALTKNKDVWEESIRDVYALLKTDSLKIQAKALWLLGEMGLKYPQDFNEYVSSIADFLGSEEPLLRERALNALGRVGRADFELIKPYWNKLFIFADDSEPEVRLSFI
;
A
#
# COMPACT_ATOMS: atom_id res chain seq x y z
N MET A 1 13.89 -6.26 7.24
CA MET A 1 12.91 -6.08 8.30
C MET A 1 12.71 -7.39 9.07
N LYS A 2 12.78 -7.33 10.37
CA LYS A 2 12.71 -8.53 11.19
C LYS A 2 11.47 -8.54 12.07
N TYR A 3 10.37 -8.84 11.50
CA TYR A 3 9.19 -9.11 12.31
C TYR A 3 8.67 -10.48 11.90
N LYS A 4 8.08 -11.17 12.81
CA LYS A 4 7.48 -12.46 12.53
C LYS A 4 6.17 -12.58 13.29
N ASN A 5 5.10 -12.39 12.57
CA ASN A 5 3.77 -12.63 13.11
C ASN A 5 3.47 -11.81 14.36
N ASN A 6 3.14 -12.51 15.43
CA ASN A 6 2.65 -11.91 16.65
C ASN A 6 3.74 -11.58 17.66
N GLU A 7 4.99 -11.68 17.28
CA GLU A 7 6.10 -11.41 18.20
C GLU A 7 6.27 -9.94 18.51
N TYR A 8 5.75 -9.05 17.64
CA TYR A 8 5.90 -7.62 17.79
C TYR A 8 4.56 -6.97 18.09
N SER A 9 4.59 -5.97 18.97
CA SER A 9 3.43 -5.13 19.22
C SER A 9 3.18 -4.20 18.02
N GLU A 10 2.01 -3.60 17.98
CA GLU A 10 1.68 -2.61 16.96
C GLU A 10 2.71 -1.49 16.92
N SER A 11 3.10 -0.99 18.08
CA SER A 11 4.04 0.12 18.17
C SER A 11 5.44 -0.28 17.66
N GLU A 12 5.86 -1.51 17.92
CA GLU A 12 7.13 -2.02 17.42
C GLU A 12 7.12 -2.17 15.90
N LEU A 13 6.04 -2.71 15.34
CA LEU A 13 5.88 -2.83 13.89
C LEU A 13 5.85 -1.47 13.21
N TYR A 14 5.15 -0.52 13.80
CA TYR A 14 5.07 0.82 13.24
C TYR A 14 6.44 1.48 13.19
N LYS A 15 7.21 1.31 14.25
CA LYS A 15 8.57 1.82 14.35
C LYS A 15 9.49 1.17 13.31
N GLU A 16 9.35 -0.15 13.13
CA GLU A 16 10.09 -0.90 12.12
C GLU A 16 9.80 -0.37 10.72
N LEU A 17 8.52 -0.13 10.41
CA LEU A 17 8.12 0.43 9.13
C LEU A 17 8.70 1.84 8.93
N GLY A 18 8.72 2.64 9.99
CA GLY A 18 9.32 3.97 9.94
C GLY A 18 10.80 3.92 9.61
N ALA A 19 11.52 2.99 10.25
CA ALA A 19 12.94 2.80 9.99
C ALA A 19 13.19 2.33 8.55
N LEU A 20 12.38 1.40 8.07
CA LEU A 20 12.48 0.87 6.72
C LEU A 20 12.23 1.98 5.67
N THR A 21 11.31 2.87 5.96
CA THR A 21 11.01 4.00 5.07
C THR A 21 12.26 4.82 4.76
N LYS A 22 13.15 4.93 5.73
CA LYS A 22 14.38 5.72 5.60
C LYS A 22 15.55 4.91 5.03
N ASN A 23 15.43 3.60 4.92
CA ASN A 23 16.52 2.74 4.47
C ASN A 23 16.19 2.12 3.12
N LYS A 24 16.26 2.94 2.08
CA LYS A 24 15.84 2.53 0.72
C LYS A 24 16.73 1.44 0.12
N ASP A 25 17.93 1.27 0.63
CA ASP A 25 18.86 0.28 0.10
C ASP A 25 18.36 -1.16 0.29
N VAL A 26 17.48 -1.39 1.26
CA VAL A 26 16.94 -2.73 1.52
C VAL A 26 15.48 -2.87 1.09
N TRP A 27 14.94 -1.90 0.35
CA TRP A 27 13.53 -1.93 -0.05
C TRP A 27 13.19 -3.15 -0.91
N GLU A 28 13.98 -3.42 -1.94
CA GLU A 28 13.63 -4.49 -2.86
C GLU A 28 13.50 -5.84 -2.14
N GLU A 29 14.41 -6.14 -1.25
CA GLU A 29 14.37 -7.39 -0.49
C GLU A 29 13.31 -7.40 0.60
N SER A 30 12.73 -6.25 0.92
CA SER A 30 11.73 -6.10 2.00
C SER A 30 10.30 -6.06 1.51
N ILE A 31 10.05 -6.02 0.20
CA ILE A 31 8.70 -5.88 -0.35
C ILE A 31 7.76 -6.95 0.18
N ARG A 32 8.19 -8.20 0.15
CA ARG A 32 7.36 -9.32 0.61
C ARG A 32 6.98 -9.18 2.09
N ASP A 33 7.92 -8.72 2.91
CA ASP A 33 7.67 -8.54 4.35
C ASP A 33 6.64 -7.44 4.59
N VAL A 34 6.77 -6.32 3.89
CA VAL A 34 5.80 -5.22 4.00
C VAL A 34 4.42 -5.67 3.53
N TYR A 35 4.39 -6.39 2.40
CA TYR A 35 3.14 -6.93 1.87
C TYR A 35 2.44 -7.83 2.89
N ALA A 36 3.19 -8.66 3.60
CA ALA A 36 2.62 -9.57 4.61
C ALA A 36 1.91 -8.80 5.73
N LEU A 37 2.32 -7.57 6.00
CA LEU A 37 1.69 -6.75 7.04
C LEU A 37 0.28 -6.28 6.69
N LEU A 38 -0.13 -6.39 5.43
CA LEU A 38 -1.50 -6.08 5.03
C LEU A 38 -2.51 -7.02 5.68
N LYS A 39 -2.06 -8.16 6.18
CA LYS A 39 -2.92 -9.16 6.83
C LYS A 39 -3.07 -8.95 8.33
N THR A 40 -2.42 -7.93 8.89
CA THR A 40 -2.57 -7.63 10.32
C THR A 40 -3.96 -7.03 10.57
N ASP A 41 -4.39 -7.06 11.83
CA ASP A 41 -5.67 -6.47 12.23
C ASP A 41 -5.56 -4.99 12.59
N SER A 42 -4.38 -4.41 12.44
CA SER A 42 -4.15 -3.02 12.82
C SER A 42 -4.38 -2.08 11.65
N LEU A 43 -5.34 -1.19 11.78
CA LEU A 43 -5.59 -0.15 10.78
C LEU A 43 -4.33 0.69 10.55
N LYS A 44 -3.64 1.03 11.62
CA LYS A 44 -2.42 1.85 11.57
C LYS A 44 -1.31 1.18 10.77
N ILE A 45 -1.11 -0.12 11.02
CA ILE A 45 -0.08 -0.89 10.33
C ILE A 45 -0.45 -1.10 8.86
N GLN A 46 -1.71 -1.45 8.59
CA GLN A 46 -2.17 -1.64 7.21
C GLN A 46 -1.99 -0.37 6.39
N ALA A 47 -2.37 0.77 6.96
CA ALA A 47 -2.27 2.06 6.27
C ALA A 47 -0.81 2.40 5.95
N LYS A 48 0.08 2.21 6.93
CA LYS A 48 1.51 2.49 6.74
C LYS A 48 2.12 1.55 5.70
N ALA A 49 1.74 0.27 5.76
CA ALA A 49 2.23 -0.72 4.80
C ALA A 49 1.77 -0.39 3.38
N LEU A 50 0.50 0.00 3.20
CA LEU A 50 0.00 0.40 1.89
C LEU A 50 0.76 1.61 1.33
N TRP A 51 1.00 2.60 2.18
CA TRP A 51 1.75 3.78 1.77
C TRP A 51 3.16 3.40 1.31
N LEU A 52 3.85 2.58 2.10
CA LEU A 52 5.21 2.17 1.78
C LEU A 52 5.26 1.29 0.52
N LEU A 53 4.29 0.40 0.36
CA LEU A 53 4.20 -0.42 -0.86
C LEU A 53 4.04 0.45 -2.10
N GLY A 54 3.29 1.54 -2.01
CA GLY A 54 3.18 2.48 -3.11
C GLY A 54 4.53 3.09 -3.49
N GLU A 55 5.31 3.50 -2.49
CA GLU A 55 6.64 4.04 -2.71
C GLU A 55 7.58 2.99 -3.30
N MET A 56 7.52 1.77 -2.78
CA MET A 56 8.32 0.66 -3.29
C MET A 56 7.94 0.30 -4.73
N GLY A 57 6.65 0.34 -5.04
CA GLY A 57 6.16 0.04 -6.38
C GLY A 57 6.55 1.09 -7.41
N LEU A 58 6.67 2.33 -6.98
CA LEU A 58 7.16 3.39 -7.84
C LEU A 58 8.62 3.14 -8.24
N LYS A 59 9.42 2.61 -7.33
CA LYS A 59 10.83 2.35 -7.55
C LYS A 59 11.11 0.99 -8.19
N TYR A 60 10.34 -0.04 -7.83
CA TYR A 60 10.54 -1.42 -8.28
C TYR A 60 9.26 -2.02 -8.87
N PRO A 61 8.67 -1.40 -9.92
CA PRO A 61 7.40 -1.88 -10.45
C PRO A 61 7.45 -3.32 -10.94
N GLN A 62 8.61 -3.78 -11.42
CA GLN A 62 8.76 -5.14 -11.94
C GLN A 62 8.53 -6.21 -10.88
N ASP A 63 8.61 -5.84 -9.59
CA ASP A 63 8.42 -6.79 -8.49
C ASP A 63 6.98 -6.80 -7.97
N PHE A 64 6.07 -6.05 -8.60
CA PHE A 64 4.72 -5.84 -8.05
C PHE A 64 3.60 -6.62 -8.72
N ASN A 65 3.88 -7.42 -9.76
CA ASN A 65 2.84 -8.17 -10.47
C ASN A 65 1.93 -8.95 -9.53
N GLU A 66 2.50 -9.62 -8.55
CA GLU A 66 1.73 -10.48 -7.66
C GLU A 66 1.05 -9.72 -6.51
N TYR A 67 1.39 -8.45 -6.31
CA TYR A 67 0.87 -7.69 -5.16
C TYR A 67 -0.23 -6.70 -5.49
N VAL A 68 -0.34 -6.29 -6.75
CA VAL A 68 -1.28 -5.24 -7.15
C VAL A 68 -2.72 -5.62 -6.84
N SER A 69 -3.09 -6.86 -7.10
CA SER A 69 -4.45 -7.35 -6.84
C SER A 69 -4.84 -7.21 -5.37
N SER A 70 -3.94 -7.56 -4.46
CA SER A 70 -4.21 -7.44 -3.02
C SER A 70 -4.31 -5.99 -2.57
N ILE A 71 -3.49 -5.12 -3.16
CA ILE A 71 -3.57 -3.68 -2.88
C ILE A 71 -4.94 -3.16 -3.36
N ALA A 72 -5.35 -3.57 -4.55
CA ALA A 72 -6.64 -3.16 -5.11
C ALA A 72 -7.84 -3.61 -4.27
N ASP A 73 -7.72 -4.74 -3.57
CA ASP A 73 -8.78 -5.22 -2.69
C ASP A 73 -9.12 -4.21 -1.59
N PHE A 74 -8.16 -3.41 -1.16
CA PHE A 74 -8.40 -2.38 -0.14
C PHE A 74 -9.24 -1.21 -0.65
N LEU A 75 -9.45 -1.10 -1.95
CA LEU A 75 -10.38 -0.10 -2.51
C LEU A 75 -11.80 -0.36 -2.05
N GLY A 76 -12.12 -1.61 -1.67
CA GLY A 76 -13.43 -1.96 -1.14
C GLY A 76 -13.54 -1.89 0.38
N SER A 77 -12.52 -1.40 1.06
CA SER A 77 -12.51 -1.33 2.51
C SER A 77 -13.57 -0.34 3.04
N GLU A 78 -14.15 -0.67 4.18
CA GLU A 78 -15.06 0.25 4.89
C GLU A 78 -14.30 1.40 5.54
N GLU A 79 -12.98 1.26 5.70
CA GLU A 79 -12.14 2.28 6.32
C GLU A 79 -11.67 3.27 5.26
N PRO A 80 -12.09 4.55 5.35
CA PRO A 80 -11.68 5.55 4.36
C PRO A 80 -10.17 5.70 4.24
N LEU A 81 -9.45 5.55 5.36
CA LEU A 81 -7.99 5.65 5.35
C LEU A 81 -7.37 4.58 4.46
N LEU A 82 -7.89 3.36 4.51
CA LEU A 82 -7.36 2.27 3.69
C LEU A 82 -7.70 2.47 2.22
N ARG A 83 -8.90 2.97 1.91
CA ARG A 83 -9.25 3.31 0.52
C ARG A 83 -8.29 4.36 -0.04
N GLU A 84 -8.03 5.40 0.75
CA GLU A 84 -7.10 6.46 0.35
C GLU A 84 -5.70 5.92 0.09
N ARG A 85 -5.18 5.12 1.02
CA ARG A 85 -3.84 4.55 0.90
C ARG A 85 -3.71 3.60 -0.29
N ALA A 86 -4.73 2.78 -0.54
CA ALA A 86 -4.74 1.88 -1.68
C ALA A 86 -4.76 2.65 -3.00
N LEU A 87 -5.58 3.69 -3.06
CA LEU A 87 -5.69 4.53 -4.25
C LEU A 87 -4.35 5.21 -4.56
N ASN A 88 -3.71 5.75 -3.54
CA ASN A 88 -2.38 6.34 -3.69
C ASN A 88 -1.33 5.33 -4.13
N ALA A 89 -1.35 4.13 -3.53
CA ALA A 89 -0.39 3.10 -3.88
C ALA A 89 -0.54 2.68 -5.34
N LEU A 90 -1.78 2.45 -5.78
CA LEU A 90 -2.05 2.09 -7.17
C LEU A 90 -1.64 3.20 -8.13
N GLY A 91 -1.86 4.45 -7.74
CA GLY A 91 -1.45 5.59 -8.54
C GLY A 91 0.07 5.64 -8.74
N ARG A 92 0.83 5.35 -7.70
CA ARG A 92 2.29 5.32 -7.78
C ARG A 92 2.80 4.16 -8.63
N VAL A 93 2.26 2.97 -8.40
CA VAL A 93 2.61 1.80 -9.22
C VAL A 93 2.28 2.05 -10.69
N GLY A 94 1.11 2.63 -10.96
CA GLY A 94 0.67 2.93 -12.31
C GLY A 94 1.51 4.00 -12.99
N ARG A 95 2.04 4.93 -12.23
CA ARG A 95 2.95 5.94 -12.77
C ARG A 95 4.25 5.31 -13.24
N ALA A 96 4.72 4.29 -12.52
CA ALA A 96 5.93 3.55 -12.91
C ALA A 96 5.66 2.60 -14.06
N ASP A 97 4.52 1.91 -14.03
CA ASP A 97 4.12 0.94 -15.05
C ASP A 97 2.59 0.81 -15.09
N PHE A 98 1.98 1.53 -16.01
CA PHE A 98 0.52 1.57 -16.13
C PHE A 98 -0.10 0.19 -16.37
N GLU A 99 0.61 -0.70 -17.07
CA GLU A 99 0.07 -2.02 -17.39
C GLU A 99 -0.28 -2.81 -16.13
N LEU A 100 0.41 -2.57 -15.03
CA LEU A 100 0.15 -3.25 -13.76
C LEU A 100 -1.21 -2.90 -13.17
N ILE A 101 -1.67 -1.65 -13.37
CA ILE A 101 -2.94 -1.21 -12.79
C ILE A 101 -4.07 -1.15 -13.81
N LYS A 102 -3.79 -1.38 -15.08
CA LYS A 102 -4.78 -1.30 -16.15
C LYS A 102 -6.06 -2.08 -15.86
N PRO A 103 -6.00 -3.32 -15.31
CA PRO A 103 -7.23 -4.07 -14.98
C PRO A 103 -8.13 -3.37 -13.96
N TYR A 104 -7.59 -2.44 -13.20
CA TYR A 104 -8.32 -1.76 -12.13
C TYR A 104 -8.68 -0.32 -12.48
N TRP A 105 -8.28 0.15 -13.66
CA TRP A 105 -8.41 1.55 -14.06
C TRP A 105 -9.83 2.09 -13.90
N ASN A 106 -10.81 1.34 -14.37
CA ASN A 106 -12.21 1.77 -14.28
C ASN A 106 -12.70 1.88 -12.84
N LYS A 107 -12.19 1.02 -11.97
CA LYS A 107 -12.56 1.06 -10.55
C LYS A 107 -12.03 2.30 -9.86
N LEU A 108 -10.91 2.83 -10.33
CA LEU A 108 -10.30 4.01 -9.72
C LEU A 108 -11.18 5.25 -9.89
N PHE A 109 -11.90 5.35 -11.01
CA PHE A 109 -12.74 6.52 -11.26
C PHE A 109 -13.90 6.64 -10.28
N ILE A 110 -14.35 5.54 -9.70
CA ILE A 110 -15.42 5.55 -8.71
C ILE A 110 -15.04 6.43 -7.52
N PHE A 111 -13.76 6.50 -7.19
CA PHE A 111 -13.28 7.20 -6.00
C PHE A 111 -13.21 8.72 -6.19
N ALA A 112 -13.43 9.22 -7.40
CA ALA A 112 -13.61 10.65 -7.60
C ALA A 112 -14.86 11.14 -6.88
N ASP A 113 -15.83 10.24 -6.64
CA ASP A 113 -17.08 10.55 -5.95
C ASP A 113 -17.20 9.89 -4.59
N ASP A 114 -16.07 9.46 -3.99
CA ASP A 114 -16.09 8.84 -2.67
C ASP A 114 -16.70 9.80 -1.65
N SER A 115 -17.41 9.24 -0.67
CA SER A 115 -18.06 10.03 0.39
C SER A 115 -17.07 10.81 1.26
N GLU A 116 -15.82 10.36 1.31
CA GLU A 116 -14.80 10.99 2.14
C GLU A 116 -13.90 11.88 1.29
N PRO A 117 -13.75 13.18 1.65
CA PRO A 117 -12.94 14.12 0.87
C PRO A 117 -11.50 13.67 0.64
N GLU A 118 -10.88 13.04 1.66
CA GLU A 118 -9.49 12.57 1.55
C GLU A 118 -9.33 11.54 0.44
N VAL A 119 -10.33 10.67 0.28
CA VAL A 119 -10.30 9.64 -0.75
C VAL A 119 -10.46 10.28 -2.12
N ARG A 120 -11.42 11.21 -2.26
CA ARG A 120 -11.63 11.92 -3.53
C ARG A 120 -10.37 12.65 -3.99
N LEU A 121 -9.70 13.31 -3.04
CA LEU A 121 -8.48 14.05 -3.36
C LEU A 121 -7.35 13.12 -3.78
N SER A 122 -7.29 11.92 -3.21
CA SER A 122 -6.26 10.95 -3.54
C SER A 122 -6.37 10.45 -4.98
N PHE A 123 -7.55 10.52 -5.56
CA PHE A 123 -7.75 10.12 -6.95
C PHE A 123 -7.01 11.05 -7.91
N ILE A 124 -6.91 12.31 -7.55
CA ILE A 124 -6.26 13.32 -8.38
C ILE A 124 -4.74 13.17 -8.35
#